data_4dd80f03175c7e7b72d49d661b8246bc
#
_entry.id   4dd80f03175c7e7b72d49d661b8246bc
#
_cell.length_a   1.000
_cell.length_b   1.000
_cell.length_c   1.000
_cell.angle_alpha   90.00
_cell.angle_beta   90.00
_cell.angle_gamma   90.00
#
_symmetry.space_group_name_H-M   'P 1'
#
loop_
_entity.id
_entity.type
_entity.pdbx_description
1 polymer ?
#
loop_
_entity_poly.entity_id
_entity_poly.type
_entity_poly.pdbx_seq_one_letter_code
_entity_poly.pdbx_strand_id
1 'polypeptide(L)'
;KEFRNEFPSNPILISVVTSSGYEMAKRIVKDADSIIYFPLDLPYLSSKVMGTIMPMVFLPVETELWPNFLKAARKYKIPVMMVNGRISDKSVKRYHHLRGVLKDMIATVNKFCMQSRIDAEYIIKLGAPPSLVTVTGNTKFDQTYTDVTPNEKQELLRQMGFNGAEQIFLAGSTHKGEEEIVLKAFTKVKEQFPHSKLLIA
;
A
#
# COMPACT_ATOMS: atom_id res chain seq x y z
N LYS A 1 -5.51 10.03 10.59
CA LYS A 1 -5.50 11.36 11.22
C LYS A 1 -6.51 12.27 10.55
N GLU A 2 -6.38 12.61 9.26
CA GLU A 2 -7.32 13.51 8.55
C GLU A 2 -8.76 13.01 8.61
N PHE A 3 -8.99 11.70 8.37
CA PHE A 3 -10.32 11.13 8.49
C PHE A 3 -10.92 11.32 9.89
N ARG A 4 -10.12 11.19 10.96
CA ARG A 4 -10.59 11.43 12.34
C ARG A 4 -10.91 12.89 12.59
N ASN A 5 -10.18 13.81 11.98
CA ASN A 5 -10.45 15.25 12.08
C ASN A 5 -11.78 15.61 11.42
N GLU A 6 -12.04 15.08 10.22
CA GLU A 6 -13.28 15.34 9.48
C GLU A 6 -14.50 14.61 10.07
N PHE A 7 -14.29 13.41 10.60
CA PHE A 7 -15.34 12.54 11.14
C PHE A 7 -15.04 12.07 12.57
N PRO A 8 -15.03 13.00 13.56
CA PRO A 8 -14.54 12.70 14.92
C PRO A 8 -15.35 11.63 15.65
N SER A 9 -16.65 11.53 15.37
CA SER A 9 -17.58 10.60 16.03
C SER A 9 -17.73 9.26 15.33
N ASN A 10 -17.15 9.08 14.14
CA ASN A 10 -17.30 7.84 13.39
C ASN A 10 -16.29 6.79 13.84
N PRO A 11 -16.72 5.58 14.23
CA PRO A 11 -15.79 4.51 14.56
C PRO A 11 -14.92 4.10 13.36
N ILE A 12 -13.62 3.94 13.59
CA ILE A 12 -12.65 3.52 12.59
C ILE A 12 -12.17 2.12 12.95
N LEU A 13 -12.52 1.15 12.12
CA LEU A 13 -12.02 -0.23 12.20
C LEU A 13 -10.98 -0.46 11.10
N ILE A 14 -9.78 -0.86 11.50
CA ILE A 14 -8.72 -1.25 10.57
C ILE A 14 -8.56 -2.77 10.61
N SER A 15 -8.49 -3.38 9.44
CA SER A 15 -8.19 -4.80 9.31
C SER A 15 -6.93 -5.03 8.47
N VAL A 16 -6.11 -5.99 8.87
CA VAL A 16 -4.83 -6.31 8.26
C VAL A 16 -4.68 -7.82 8.07
N VAL A 17 -4.00 -8.22 7.00
CA VAL A 17 -3.89 -9.65 6.63
C VAL A 17 -2.74 -10.35 7.35
N THR A 18 -1.64 -9.64 7.64
CA THR A 18 -0.39 -10.23 8.16
C THR A 18 -0.12 -9.88 9.61
N SER A 19 0.60 -10.76 10.33
CA SER A 19 1.02 -10.51 11.72
C SER A 19 1.90 -9.27 11.83
N SER A 20 2.86 -9.10 10.91
CA SER A 20 3.72 -7.92 10.87
C SER A 20 2.93 -6.63 10.62
N GLY A 21 1.95 -6.68 9.73
CA GLY A 21 1.02 -5.57 9.50
C GLY A 21 0.19 -5.23 10.73
N TYR A 22 -0.28 -6.24 11.46
CA TYR A 22 -1.04 -6.05 12.69
C TYR A 22 -0.23 -5.37 13.79
N GLU A 23 0.99 -5.85 14.04
CA GLU A 23 1.89 -5.24 15.04
C GLU A 23 2.30 -3.82 14.63
N MET A 24 2.57 -3.60 13.35
CA MET A 24 2.85 -2.27 12.83
C MET A 24 1.66 -1.34 12.99
N ALA A 25 0.45 -1.77 12.61
CA ALA A 25 -0.75 -0.97 12.74
C ALA A 25 -1.01 -0.55 14.20
N LYS A 26 -0.87 -1.48 15.16
CA LYS A 26 -0.98 -1.17 16.59
C LYS A 26 0.03 -0.11 17.06
N ARG A 27 1.25 -0.14 16.49
CA ARG A 27 2.31 0.78 16.88
C ARG A 27 2.09 2.19 16.32
N ILE A 28 1.67 2.31 15.07
CA ILE A 28 1.64 3.60 14.37
C ILE A 28 0.25 4.23 14.25
N VAL A 29 -0.82 3.42 14.19
CA VAL A 29 -2.18 3.95 14.02
C VAL A 29 -2.82 4.20 15.38
N LYS A 30 -2.84 5.47 15.79
CA LYS A 30 -3.41 5.89 17.09
C LYS A 30 -4.87 6.32 16.99
N ASP A 31 -5.34 6.63 15.79
CA ASP A 31 -6.68 7.18 15.55
C ASP A 31 -7.74 6.12 15.23
N ALA A 32 -7.38 4.83 15.20
CA ALA A 32 -8.31 3.72 15.03
C ALA A 32 -8.92 3.28 16.36
N ASP A 33 -10.22 3.02 16.35
CA ASP A 33 -10.94 2.50 17.54
C ASP A 33 -10.71 1.00 17.71
N SER A 34 -10.47 0.29 16.63
CA SER A 34 -10.16 -1.15 16.65
C SER A 34 -9.26 -1.54 15.50
N ILE A 35 -8.37 -2.50 15.78
CA ILE A 35 -7.51 -3.13 14.78
C ILE A 35 -7.71 -4.64 14.90
N ILE A 36 -8.04 -5.30 13.78
CA ILE A 36 -8.31 -6.74 13.73
C ILE A 36 -7.52 -7.41 12.60
N TYR A 37 -7.40 -8.72 12.65
CA TYR A 37 -7.00 -9.49 11.49
C TYR A 37 -8.15 -9.52 10.48
N PHE A 38 -7.82 -9.37 9.19
CA PHE A 38 -8.81 -9.50 8.12
C PHE A 38 -9.29 -10.97 8.09
N PRO A 39 -10.62 -11.20 8.20
CA PRO A 39 -11.16 -12.55 8.18
C PRO A 39 -10.96 -13.21 6.82
N LEU A 40 -10.90 -14.55 6.81
CA LEU A 40 -10.83 -15.29 5.55
C LEU A 40 -12.04 -14.98 4.65
N ASP A 41 -11.77 -14.80 3.36
CA ASP A 41 -12.81 -14.46 2.37
C ASP A 41 -13.68 -15.66 1.99
N LEU A 42 -14.40 -16.20 2.98
CA LEU A 42 -15.35 -17.29 2.81
C LEU A 42 -16.79 -16.73 2.78
N PRO A 43 -17.70 -17.29 1.95
CA PRO A 43 -19.04 -16.73 1.75
C PRO A 43 -19.84 -16.49 3.03
N TYR A 44 -19.86 -17.46 3.92
CA TYR A 44 -20.57 -17.35 5.21
C TYR A 44 -19.88 -16.35 6.14
N LEU A 45 -18.56 -16.45 6.27
CA LEU A 45 -17.78 -15.62 7.19
C LEU A 45 -17.82 -14.13 6.79
N SER A 46 -17.58 -13.85 5.52
CA SER A 46 -17.65 -12.48 4.98
C SER A 46 -19.03 -11.87 5.18
N SER A 47 -20.12 -12.66 4.92
CA SER A 47 -21.47 -12.20 5.14
C SER A 47 -21.78 -11.96 6.63
N LYS A 48 -21.32 -12.85 7.52
CA LYS A 48 -21.49 -12.70 8.96
C LYS A 48 -20.79 -11.44 9.48
N VAL A 49 -19.52 -11.26 9.11
CA VAL A 49 -18.71 -10.12 9.54
C VAL A 49 -19.33 -8.80 9.06
N MET A 50 -19.65 -8.68 7.77
CA MET A 50 -20.26 -7.47 7.22
C MET A 50 -21.64 -7.18 7.81
N GLY A 51 -22.45 -8.22 8.06
CA GLY A 51 -23.77 -8.08 8.69
C GLY A 51 -23.70 -7.75 10.18
N THR A 52 -22.63 -8.12 10.89
CA THR A 52 -22.44 -7.78 12.31
C THR A 52 -21.90 -6.37 12.47
N ILE A 53 -20.90 -5.99 11.66
CA ILE A 53 -20.25 -4.67 11.77
C ILE A 53 -21.12 -3.58 11.15
N MET A 54 -21.82 -3.87 10.03
CA MET A 54 -22.63 -2.91 9.27
C MET A 54 -21.91 -1.57 9.06
N PRO A 55 -20.71 -1.54 8.48
CA PRO A 55 -19.95 -0.31 8.34
C PRO A 55 -20.69 0.69 7.41
N MET A 56 -20.56 1.97 7.68
CA MET A 56 -21.10 3.03 6.81
C MET A 56 -20.47 3.03 5.42
N VAL A 57 -19.19 2.62 5.34
CA VAL A 57 -18.44 2.46 4.11
C VAL A 57 -17.38 1.37 4.29
N PHE A 58 -17.16 0.56 3.25
CA PHE A 58 -16.07 -0.41 3.20
C PHE A 58 -14.97 0.12 2.26
N LEU A 59 -13.75 0.23 2.78
CA LEU A 59 -12.60 0.82 2.08
C LEU A 59 -11.51 -0.23 1.81
N PRO A 60 -11.59 -1.03 0.73
CA PRO A 60 -10.48 -1.85 0.30
C PRO A 60 -9.31 -0.98 -0.18
N VAL A 61 -8.11 -1.30 0.30
CA VAL A 61 -6.88 -0.56 -0.01
C VAL A 61 -6.07 -1.31 -1.07
N GLU A 62 -5.49 -0.61 -2.02
CA GLU A 62 -4.71 -1.15 -3.14
C GLU A 62 -5.51 -2.14 -4.00
N THR A 63 -5.04 -3.40 -4.12
CA THR A 63 -5.67 -4.45 -4.93
C THR A 63 -6.53 -5.43 -4.11
N GLU A 64 -6.88 -5.07 -2.89
CA GLU A 64 -7.59 -5.93 -1.93
C GLU A 64 -9.09 -6.08 -2.27
N LEU A 65 -9.37 -6.55 -3.49
CA LEU A 65 -10.73 -6.84 -3.97
C LEU A 65 -11.12 -8.28 -3.60
N TRP A 66 -11.69 -8.46 -2.42
CA TRP A 66 -12.13 -9.75 -1.89
C TRP A 66 -13.54 -10.10 -2.35
N PRO A 67 -13.73 -11.13 -3.19
CA PRO A 67 -15.03 -11.40 -3.85
C PRO A 67 -16.20 -11.58 -2.90
N ASN A 68 -16.01 -12.31 -1.79
CA ASN A 68 -17.10 -12.58 -0.86
C ASN A 68 -17.41 -11.40 0.04
N PHE A 69 -16.40 -10.60 0.43
CA PHE A 69 -16.62 -9.33 1.13
C PHE A 69 -17.36 -8.32 0.25
N LEU A 70 -17.02 -8.22 -1.03
CA LEU A 70 -17.75 -7.36 -1.97
C LEU A 70 -19.20 -7.83 -2.18
N LYS A 71 -19.43 -9.15 -2.33
CA LYS A 71 -20.79 -9.70 -2.37
C LYS A 71 -21.57 -9.40 -1.09
N ALA A 72 -20.93 -9.49 0.07
CA ALA A 72 -21.55 -9.18 1.35
C ALA A 72 -21.87 -7.67 1.45
N ALA A 73 -20.97 -6.79 1.05
CA ALA A 73 -21.21 -5.35 0.98
C ALA A 73 -22.43 -5.03 0.12
N ARG A 74 -22.53 -5.62 -1.09
CA ARG A 74 -23.70 -5.48 -1.96
C ARG A 74 -24.99 -5.99 -1.30
N LYS A 75 -24.95 -7.15 -0.64
CA LYS A 75 -26.09 -7.74 0.07
C LYS A 75 -26.65 -6.81 1.15
N TYR A 76 -25.77 -6.19 1.92
CA TYR A 76 -26.13 -5.29 3.01
C TYR A 76 -26.20 -3.81 2.58
N LYS A 77 -26.08 -3.52 1.27
CA LYS A 77 -26.12 -2.16 0.70
C LYS A 77 -25.06 -1.23 1.29
N ILE A 78 -23.90 -1.78 1.67
CA ILE A 78 -22.78 -1.03 2.21
C ILE A 78 -22.00 -0.44 1.02
N PRO A 79 -21.82 0.89 0.98
CA PRO A 79 -20.99 1.53 -0.05
C PRO A 79 -19.56 1.03 0.00
N VAL A 80 -18.95 0.83 -1.18
CA VAL A 80 -17.57 0.40 -1.32
C VAL A 80 -16.77 1.44 -2.09
N MET A 81 -15.65 1.89 -1.52
CA MET A 81 -14.75 2.82 -2.18
C MET A 81 -13.33 2.27 -2.13
N MET A 82 -12.78 1.90 -3.30
CA MET A 82 -11.39 1.50 -3.41
C MET A 82 -10.48 2.71 -3.23
N VAL A 83 -9.54 2.64 -2.29
CA VAL A 83 -8.57 3.71 -2.02
C VAL A 83 -7.16 3.25 -2.32
N ASN A 84 -6.31 4.18 -2.76
CA ASN A 84 -4.93 3.90 -3.16
C ASN A 84 -4.85 2.74 -4.17
N GLY A 85 -5.82 2.66 -5.11
CA GLY A 85 -6.00 1.53 -6.02
C GLY A 85 -4.81 1.36 -6.97
N ARG A 86 -4.30 0.14 -7.07
CA ARG A 86 -3.21 -0.25 -7.95
C ARG A 86 -3.57 -1.52 -8.71
N ILE A 87 -3.33 -1.53 -10.01
CA ILE A 87 -3.58 -2.69 -10.87
C ILE A 87 -2.32 -3.01 -11.67
N SER A 88 -1.75 -4.21 -11.49
CA SER A 88 -0.58 -4.62 -12.26
C SER A 88 -0.96 -5.23 -13.60
N ASP A 89 -0.05 -5.14 -14.60
CA ASP A 89 -0.19 -5.81 -15.91
C ASP A 89 -0.47 -7.31 -15.78
N LYS A 90 0.18 -7.97 -14.81
CA LYS A 90 -0.04 -9.40 -14.53
C LYS A 90 -1.46 -9.67 -14.07
N SER A 91 -2.03 -8.74 -13.29
CA SER A 91 -3.42 -8.83 -12.82
C SER A 91 -4.39 -8.69 -13.98
N VAL A 92 -4.19 -7.74 -14.89
CA VAL A 92 -5.04 -7.55 -16.09
C VAL A 92 -5.09 -8.83 -16.92
N LYS A 93 -3.93 -9.45 -17.20
CA LYS A 93 -3.86 -10.70 -17.97
C LYS A 93 -4.55 -11.87 -17.26
N ARG A 94 -4.42 -11.99 -15.96
CA ARG A 94 -5.06 -13.05 -15.17
C ARG A 94 -6.56 -12.87 -15.09
N TYR A 95 -7.03 -11.65 -14.93
CA TYR A 95 -8.44 -11.32 -14.81
C TYR A 95 -9.23 -11.53 -16.11
N HIS A 96 -8.56 -11.59 -17.26
CA HIS A 96 -9.20 -11.90 -18.53
C HIS A 96 -9.92 -13.28 -18.52
N HIS A 97 -9.41 -14.23 -17.77
CA HIS A 97 -10.01 -15.57 -17.61
C HIS A 97 -11.14 -15.63 -16.57
N LEU A 98 -11.28 -14.60 -15.72
CA LEU A 98 -12.27 -14.53 -14.63
C LEU A 98 -13.32 -13.42 -14.87
N ARG A 99 -13.59 -13.08 -16.11
CA ARG A 99 -14.43 -11.92 -16.50
C ARG A 99 -15.77 -11.81 -15.78
N GLY A 100 -16.48 -12.94 -15.58
CA GLY A 100 -17.79 -12.91 -14.90
C GLY A 100 -17.70 -12.47 -13.45
N VAL A 101 -16.80 -13.11 -12.68
CA VAL A 101 -16.62 -12.79 -11.24
C VAL A 101 -16.08 -11.37 -11.07
N LEU A 102 -15.12 -10.99 -11.91
CA LEU A 102 -14.51 -9.66 -11.84
C LEU A 102 -15.52 -8.56 -12.17
N LYS A 103 -16.38 -8.77 -13.17
CA LYS A 103 -17.45 -7.82 -13.53
C LYS A 103 -18.38 -7.55 -12.36
N ASP A 104 -18.79 -8.61 -11.64
CA ASP A 104 -19.63 -8.48 -10.46
C ASP A 104 -18.92 -7.75 -9.31
N MET A 105 -17.62 -8.02 -9.13
CA MET A 105 -16.79 -7.33 -8.12
C MET A 105 -16.68 -5.82 -8.42
N ILE A 106 -16.30 -5.49 -9.66
CA ILE A 106 -16.17 -4.09 -10.11
C ILE A 106 -17.51 -3.36 -10.02
N ALA A 107 -18.62 -4.00 -10.42
CA ALA A 107 -19.96 -3.42 -10.31
C ALA A 107 -20.42 -3.15 -8.87
N THR A 108 -19.76 -3.73 -7.87
CA THR A 108 -20.06 -3.49 -6.46
C THR A 108 -19.37 -2.23 -5.92
N VAL A 109 -18.29 -1.79 -6.55
CA VAL A 109 -17.51 -0.63 -6.10
C VAL A 109 -18.15 0.66 -6.59
N ASN A 110 -18.43 1.57 -5.65
CA ASN A 110 -19.09 2.85 -5.92
C ASN A 110 -18.10 3.94 -6.34
N LYS A 111 -16.81 3.81 -5.97
CA LYS A 111 -15.76 4.77 -6.33
C LYS A 111 -14.39 4.08 -6.37
N PHE A 112 -13.59 4.44 -7.36
CA PHE A 112 -12.21 3.98 -7.51
C PHE A 112 -11.27 5.18 -7.41
N CYS A 113 -10.45 5.24 -6.35
CA CYS A 113 -9.40 6.22 -6.16
C CYS A 113 -8.06 5.57 -6.48
N MET A 114 -7.54 5.83 -7.67
CA MET A 114 -6.38 5.11 -8.24
C MET A 114 -5.08 5.86 -8.00
N GLN A 115 -3.97 5.12 -7.85
CA GLN A 115 -2.64 5.71 -7.62
C GLN A 115 -2.11 6.47 -8.84
N SER A 116 -2.41 6.01 -10.04
CA SER A 116 -1.89 6.58 -11.28
C SER A 116 -2.89 6.53 -12.42
N ARG A 117 -2.60 7.29 -13.49
CA ARG A 117 -3.38 7.23 -14.74
C ARG A 117 -3.36 5.83 -15.36
N ILE A 118 -2.23 5.13 -15.29
CA ILE A 118 -2.09 3.76 -15.80
C ILE A 118 -3.01 2.81 -15.04
N ASP A 119 -3.04 2.90 -13.71
CA ASP A 119 -3.95 2.09 -12.88
C ASP A 119 -5.42 2.40 -13.19
N ALA A 120 -5.75 3.68 -13.41
CA ALA A 120 -7.09 4.10 -13.80
C ALA A 120 -7.51 3.52 -15.16
N GLU A 121 -6.62 3.54 -16.16
CA GLU A 121 -6.88 2.92 -17.46
C GLU A 121 -7.08 1.41 -17.35
N TYR A 122 -6.31 0.74 -16.51
CA TYR A 122 -6.44 -0.70 -16.30
C TYR A 122 -7.77 -1.06 -15.65
N ILE A 123 -8.19 -0.39 -14.60
CA ILE A 123 -9.49 -0.70 -13.97
C ILE A 123 -10.67 -0.40 -14.89
N ILE A 124 -10.57 0.63 -15.75
CA ILE A 124 -11.57 0.93 -16.78
C ILE A 124 -11.60 -0.18 -17.82
N LYS A 125 -10.44 -0.65 -18.31
CA LYS A 125 -10.36 -1.80 -19.24
C LYS A 125 -10.94 -3.09 -18.63
N LEU A 126 -10.89 -3.24 -17.33
CA LEU A 126 -11.49 -4.35 -16.58
C LEU A 126 -13.01 -4.18 -16.37
N GLY A 127 -13.59 -3.04 -16.73
CA GLY A 127 -15.03 -2.80 -16.77
C GLY A 127 -15.55 -1.78 -15.75
N ALA A 128 -14.67 -1.04 -15.05
CA ALA A 128 -15.13 0.06 -14.22
C ALA A 128 -15.66 1.22 -15.06
N PRO A 129 -16.83 1.80 -14.71
CA PRO A 129 -17.32 3.00 -15.37
C PRO A 129 -16.34 4.16 -15.20
N PRO A 130 -15.93 4.86 -16.29
CA PRO A 130 -14.98 5.97 -16.19
C PRO A 130 -15.41 7.07 -15.21
N SER A 131 -16.71 7.32 -15.08
CA SER A 131 -17.30 8.32 -14.16
C SER A 131 -17.05 7.99 -12.68
N LEU A 132 -16.79 6.72 -12.34
CA LEU A 132 -16.50 6.26 -10.98
C LEU A 132 -15.00 6.21 -10.68
N VAL A 133 -14.13 6.47 -11.67
CA VAL A 133 -12.68 6.38 -11.53
C VAL A 133 -12.05 7.77 -11.41
N THR A 134 -11.21 7.96 -10.39
CA THR A 134 -10.47 9.21 -10.14
C THR A 134 -9.02 8.86 -9.83
N VAL A 135 -8.07 9.61 -10.36
CA VAL A 135 -6.65 9.50 -9.97
C VAL A 135 -6.41 10.41 -8.78
N THR A 136 -6.05 9.83 -7.64
CA THR A 136 -5.83 10.55 -6.37
C THR A 136 -4.37 10.60 -5.96
N GLY A 137 -3.48 9.90 -6.67
CA GLY A 137 -2.09 9.77 -6.28
C GLY A 137 -1.83 8.59 -5.33
N ASN A 138 -0.57 8.40 -4.99
CA ASN A 138 -0.15 7.32 -4.09
C ASN A 138 0.10 7.89 -2.68
N THR A 139 -0.60 7.34 -1.70
CA THR A 139 -0.52 7.75 -0.29
C THR A 139 0.89 7.61 0.33
N LYS A 140 1.80 6.87 -0.31
CA LYS A 140 3.21 6.84 0.10
C LYS A 140 3.88 8.20 0.06
N PHE A 141 3.42 9.09 -0.82
CA PHE A 141 3.96 10.46 -0.92
C PHE A 141 3.39 11.43 0.10
N ASP A 142 2.35 11.01 0.84
CA ASP A 142 1.77 11.81 1.93
C ASP A 142 2.51 11.60 3.26
N GLN A 143 3.51 10.72 3.28
CA GLN A 143 4.34 10.52 4.46
C GLN A 143 5.25 11.74 4.66
N THR A 144 5.07 12.44 5.77
CA THR A 144 6.02 13.45 6.22
C THR A 144 7.25 12.74 6.75
N TYR A 145 8.36 12.85 6.05
CA TYR A 145 9.65 12.47 6.60
C TYR A 145 10.08 13.57 7.56
N THR A 146 10.40 13.22 8.80
CA THR A 146 11.07 14.14 9.71
C THR A 146 12.49 14.39 9.20
N ASP A 147 12.85 15.64 9.05
CA ASP A 147 14.22 16.00 8.73
C ASP A 147 15.14 15.46 9.83
N VAL A 148 16.17 14.73 9.40
CA VAL A 148 17.19 14.19 10.32
C VAL A 148 18.02 15.38 10.83
N THR A 149 18.08 15.54 12.13
CA THR A 149 18.90 16.59 12.74
C THR A 149 20.38 16.36 12.47
N PRO A 150 21.23 17.41 12.46
CA PRO A 150 22.68 17.25 12.30
C PRO A 150 23.30 16.26 13.29
N ASN A 151 22.83 16.24 14.54
CA ASN A 151 23.32 15.32 15.58
C ASN A 151 22.93 13.85 15.28
N GLU A 152 21.70 13.60 14.88
CA GLU A 152 21.24 12.26 14.47
C GLU A 152 22.02 11.76 13.27
N LYS A 153 22.27 12.64 12.29
CA LYS A 153 23.09 12.32 11.12
C LYS A 153 24.51 11.91 11.51
N GLN A 154 25.15 12.68 12.37
CA GLN A 154 26.50 12.36 12.85
C GLN A 154 26.55 11.03 13.63
N GLU A 155 25.58 10.79 14.50
CA GLU A 155 25.51 9.55 15.26
C GLU A 155 25.29 8.34 14.33
N LEU A 156 24.42 8.48 13.31
CA LEU A 156 24.17 7.42 12.33
C LEU A 156 25.44 7.11 11.52
N LEU A 157 26.16 8.14 11.06
CA LEU A 157 27.41 7.99 10.34
C LEU A 157 28.45 7.28 11.21
N ARG A 158 28.58 7.65 12.47
CA ARG A 158 29.49 7.02 13.44
C ARG A 158 29.17 5.55 13.64
N GLN A 159 27.90 5.20 13.81
CA GLN A 159 27.43 3.80 13.96
C GLN A 159 27.75 2.96 12.73
N MET A 160 27.70 3.55 11.54
CA MET A 160 28.06 2.89 10.27
C MET A 160 29.56 2.88 9.99
N GLY A 161 30.42 3.45 10.87
CA GLY A 161 31.85 3.53 10.67
C GLY A 161 32.31 4.57 9.67
N PHE A 162 31.49 5.60 9.42
CA PHE A 162 31.84 6.76 8.60
C PHE A 162 32.31 7.93 9.45
N ASN A 163 33.23 8.73 8.91
CA ASN A 163 33.73 9.94 9.58
C ASN A 163 33.04 11.23 9.07
N GLY A 164 32.16 11.12 8.07
CA GLY A 164 31.40 12.21 7.51
C GLY A 164 32.10 12.97 6.37
N ALA A 165 33.34 12.63 6.04
CA ALA A 165 34.10 13.20 4.92
C ALA A 165 34.02 12.33 3.66
N GLU A 166 33.57 11.09 3.78
CA GLU A 166 33.47 10.17 2.66
C GLU A 166 32.29 10.49 1.73
N GLN A 167 32.50 10.26 0.44
CA GLN A 167 31.42 10.17 -0.52
C GLN A 167 30.79 8.78 -0.41
N ILE A 168 29.48 8.73 -0.13
CA ILE A 168 28.75 7.47 0.06
C ILE A 168 28.00 7.13 -1.22
N PHE A 169 28.30 5.96 -1.78
CA PHE A 169 27.48 5.34 -2.83
C PHE A 169 26.45 4.43 -2.15
N LEU A 170 25.19 4.80 -2.19
CA LEU A 170 24.12 4.03 -1.55
C LEU A 170 23.36 3.21 -2.59
N ALA A 171 23.30 1.90 -2.39
CA ALA A 171 22.42 0.99 -3.11
C ALA A 171 21.34 0.48 -2.16
N GLY A 172 20.11 0.97 -2.32
CA GLY A 172 18.99 0.64 -1.44
C GLY A 172 18.06 -0.41 -2.03
N SER A 173 17.57 -1.33 -1.18
CA SER A 173 16.61 -2.37 -1.55
C SER A 173 17.06 -3.29 -2.68
N THR A 174 18.32 -3.76 -2.60
CA THR A 174 18.88 -4.68 -3.59
C THR A 174 18.26 -6.06 -3.49
N HIS A 175 18.16 -6.75 -4.63
CA HIS A 175 17.67 -8.11 -4.74
C HIS A 175 18.80 -9.04 -5.18
N LYS A 176 18.63 -10.33 -4.91
CA LYS A 176 19.62 -11.36 -5.27
C LYS A 176 20.11 -11.23 -6.72
N GLY A 177 21.41 -11.00 -6.88
CA GLY A 177 22.09 -10.82 -8.17
C GLY A 177 22.33 -9.36 -8.55
N GLU A 178 21.66 -8.39 -7.93
CA GLU A 178 21.90 -6.96 -8.16
C GLU A 178 23.17 -6.50 -7.42
N GLU A 179 23.48 -7.10 -6.27
CA GLU A 179 24.66 -6.78 -5.47
C GLU A 179 25.96 -6.94 -6.26
N GLU A 180 26.07 -7.98 -7.12
CA GLU A 180 27.23 -8.17 -7.97
C GLU A 180 27.42 -7.03 -8.98
N ILE A 181 26.32 -6.54 -9.53
CA ILE A 181 26.32 -5.40 -10.47
C ILE A 181 26.77 -4.13 -9.75
N VAL A 182 26.20 -3.90 -8.56
CA VAL A 182 26.54 -2.77 -7.70
C VAL A 182 28.02 -2.78 -7.34
N LEU A 183 28.56 -3.94 -6.92
CA LEU A 183 29.98 -4.09 -6.57
C LEU A 183 30.90 -3.80 -7.76
N LYS A 184 30.58 -4.33 -8.95
CA LYS A 184 31.33 -4.05 -10.18
C LYS A 184 31.30 -2.56 -10.55
N ALA A 185 30.13 -1.92 -10.41
CA ALA A 185 30.00 -0.49 -10.64
C ALA A 185 30.81 0.33 -9.62
N PHE A 186 30.73 -0.05 -8.34
CA PHE A 186 31.44 0.63 -7.28
C PHE A 186 32.98 0.49 -7.40
N THR A 187 33.47 -0.64 -7.89
CA THR A 187 34.94 -0.79 -8.19
C THR A 187 35.42 0.29 -9.15
N LYS A 188 34.65 0.59 -10.20
CA LYS A 188 34.99 1.68 -11.13
C LYS A 188 34.88 3.08 -10.48
N VAL A 189 33.91 3.26 -9.59
CA VAL A 189 33.80 4.51 -8.82
C VAL A 189 35.02 4.72 -7.94
N LYS A 190 35.51 3.66 -7.30
CA LYS A 190 36.71 3.67 -6.45
C LYS A 190 37.97 4.09 -7.16
N GLU A 191 38.12 3.80 -8.46
CA GLU A 191 39.27 4.22 -9.28
C GLU A 191 39.35 5.76 -9.38
N GLN A 192 38.21 6.44 -9.46
CA GLN A 192 38.15 7.90 -9.58
C GLN A 192 37.98 8.58 -8.21
N PHE A 193 37.34 7.92 -7.26
CA PHE A 193 37.04 8.43 -5.92
C PHE A 193 37.52 7.43 -4.84
N PRO A 194 38.85 7.38 -4.55
CA PRO A 194 39.43 6.37 -3.66
C PRO A 194 38.85 6.37 -2.23
N HIS A 195 38.39 7.52 -1.75
CA HIS A 195 37.82 7.67 -0.40
C HIS A 195 36.31 7.38 -0.34
N SER A 196 35.69 7.05 -1.46
CA SER A 196 34.26 6.69 -1.46
C SER A 196 34.00 5.39 -0.70
N LYS A 197 32.80 5.28 -0.14
CA LYS A 197 32.31 4.10 0.59
C LYS A 197 31.03 3.59 -0.07
N LEU A 198 30.81 2.28 -0.02
CA LEU A 198 29.58 1.65 -0.49
C LEU A 198 28.74 1.26 0.72
N LEU A 199 27.46 1.63 0.70
CA LEU A 199 26.44 1.16 1.62
C LEU A 199 25.40 0.39 0.82
N ILE A 200 25.14 -0.86 1.18
CA ILE A 200 24.08 -1.71 0.61
C ILE A 200 23.03 -1.93 1.71
N ALA A 201 21.75 -1.67 1.41
CA ALA A 201 20.63 -1.79 2.35
C ALA A 201 19.45 -2.57 1.71
#